data_0ad6f3dbd362b85594f6cfa78466c737
#
_entry.id   0ad6f3dbd362b85594f6cfa78466c737
#
_cell.length_a   1.000
_cell.length_b   1.000
_cell.length_c   1.000
_cell.angle_alpha   90.00
_cell.angle_beta   90.00
_cell.angle_gamma   90.00
#
_symmetry.space_group_name_H-M   'P 1'
#
loop_
_entity.id
_entity.type
_entity.pdbx_description
1 polymer ?
#
loop_
_entity_poly.entity_id
_entity_poly.type
_entity_poly.pdbx_seq_one_letter_code
_entity_poly.pdbx_strand_id
1 'polypeptide(L)'
;MKRMRWKSEHGRVVALGALFFITFLGLMDIDAWGEDWKFCTQSEDGTMYYYDATRVTQVCEGVLRFWGKALLSPEAAKRFVKIDPKFTGSDHIISFIEMNCTERKRRPLWIINFDKNGVAIENIELTLSESEWEFVLPGSVQENILDALCVKGKSE
;
A
#
# COMPACT_ATOMS: atom_id res chain seq x y z
N MET A 1 71.67 23.77 -21.11
CA MET A 1 70.63 22.81 -20.77
C MET A 1 69.50 23.55 -20.15
N LYS A 2 68.39 23.81 -20.88
CA LYS A 2 67.14 24.43 -20.35
C LYS A 2 66.15 23.29 -19.96
N ARG A 3 65.85 23.16 -18.69
CA ARG A 3 64.78 22.29 -18.20
C ARG A 3 63.42 22.95 -18.44
N MET A 4 62.61 22.37 -19.34
CA MET A 4 61.22 22.73 -19.55
C MET A 4 60.38 22.20 -18.35
N ARG A 5 59.71 23.12 -17.67
CA ARG A 5 58.79 22.85 -16.56
C ARG A 5 57.37 22.68 -17.13
N TRP A 6 56.90 21.43 -17.16
CA TRP A 6 55.50 21.16 -17.52
C TRP A 6 54.61 21.53 -16.34
N LYS A 7 53.79 22.55 -16.50
CA LYS A 7 52.71 22.85 -15.56
C LYS A 7 51.53 21.91 -15.88
N SER A 8 51.13 21.09 -14.93
CA SER A 8 49.93 20.25 -15.04
C SER A 8 48.68 21.11 -14.82
N GLU A 9 47.97 21.44 -15.88
CA GLU A 9 46.65 22.11 -15.81
C GLU A 9 45.47 21.13 -15.73
N HIS A 10 45.74 19.84 -15.58
CA HIS A 10 44.68 18.79 -15.64
C HIS A 10 43.92 18.61 -14.32
N GLY A 11 44.36 19.22 -13.21
CA GLY A 11 43.72 19.06 -11.90
C GLY A 11 42.39 19.82 -11.69
N ARG A 12 42.17 20.90 -12.47
CA ARG A 12 40.97 21.75 -12.26
C ARG A 12 39.74 21.29 -13.02
N VAL A 13 39.91 20.60 -14.15
CA VAL A 13 38.78 20.13 -14.96
C VAL A 13 38.12 18.89 -14.35
N VAL A 14 38.93 18.03 -13.71
CA VAL A 14 38.41 16.80 -13.06
C VAL A 14 37.57 17.12 -11.81
N ALA A 15 37.97 18.15 -11.04
CA ALA A 15 37.24 18.55 -9.84
C ALA A 15 35.87 19.18 -10.14
N LEU A 16 35.74 19.92 -11.23
CA LEU A 16 34.47 20.52 -11.69
C LEU A 16 33.50 19.46 -12.23
N GLY A 17 34.01 18.45 -12.94
CA GLY A 17 33.17 17.33 -13.43
C GLY A 17 32.60 16.46 -12.33
N ALA A 18 33.39 16.20 -11.29
CA ALA A 18 32.94 15.41 -10.15
C ALA A 18 31.86 16.14 -9.33
N LEU A 19 31.95 17.45 -9.13
CA LEU A 19 30.93 18.25 -8.45
C LEU A 19 29.62 18.31 -9.26
N PHE A 20 29.67 18.35 -10.58
CA PHE A 20 28.46 18.35 -11.43
C PHE A 20 27.73 17.00 -11.41
N PHE A 21 28.49 15.89 -11.26
CA PHE A 21 27.92 14.55 -11.21
C PHE A 21 27.21 14.29 -9.87
N ILE A 22 27.75 14.82 -8.77
CA ILE A 22 27.15 14.66 -7.43
C ILE A 22 25.87 15.49 -7.29
N THR A 23 25.78 16.68 -7.91
CA THR A 23 24.56 17.49 -7.90
C THR A 23 23.47 16.93 -8.81
N PHE A 24 23.81 16.19 -9.87
CA PHE A 24 22.82 15.56 -10.75
C PHE A 24 22.20 14.28 -10.14
N LEU A 25 22.96 13.55 -9.31
CA LEU A 25 22.44 12.39 -8.55
C LEU A 25 21.50 12.79 -7.38
N GLY A 26 21.58 14.04 -6.90
CA GLY A 26 20.71 14.55 -5.85
C GLY A 26 19.34 15.06 -6.33
N LEU A 27 19.11 15.12 -7.65
CA LEU A 27 17.84 15.58 -8.25
C LEU A 27 17.02 14.45 -8.89
N MET A 28 17.49 13.21 -8.80
CA MET A 28 16.57 12.09 -9.01
C MET A 28 15.75 11.96 -7.73
N ASP A 29 14.59 12.60 -7.70
CA ASP A 29 13.49 12.12 -6.90
C ASP A 29 13.31 10.65 -7.32
N ILE A 30 13.92 9.75 -6.55
CA ILE A 30 13.50 8.36 -6.55
C ILE A 30 12.06 8.50 -6.00
N ASP A 31 11.09 8.58 -6.92
CA ASP A 31 9.73 8.17 -6.58
C ASP A 31 9.90 6.77 -6.00
N ALA A 32 10.17 6.73 -4.70
CA ALA A 32 10.02 5.52 -3.93
C ALA A 32 8.62 5.06 -4.31
N TRP A 33 8.49 3.84 -4.80
CA TRP A 33 7.21 3.18 -5.06
C TRP A 33 6.45 3.18 -3.76
N GLY A 34 6.03 4.39 -3.33
CA GLY A 34 5.36 4.69 -2.10
C GLY A 34 3.91 4.29 -2.25
N GLU A 35 3.46 3.50 -1.31
CA GLU A 35 2.06 3.24 -1.09
C GLU A 35 1.36 4.58 -0.84
N ASP A 36 0.32 4.91 -1.62
CA ASP A 36 -0.53 6.09 -1.41
C ASP A 36 -1.82 5.69 -0.70
N TRP A 37 -1.70 5.45 0.61
CA TRP A 37 -2.81 5.06 1.46
C TRP A 37 -3.80 6.21 1.64
N LYS A 38 -4.96 6.10 1.04
CA LYS A 38 -6.08 7.02 1.23
C LYS A 38 -7.00 6.50 2.33
N PHE A 39 -7.23 7.35 3.32
CA PHE A 39 -8.23 7.08 4.36
C PHE A 39 -9.61 6.93 3.74
N CYS A 40 -10.34 5.92 4.16
CA CYS A 40 -11.67 5.62 3.67
C CYS A 40 -12.73 5.83 4.75
N THR A 41 -12.59 5.15 5.89
CA THR A 41 -13.58 5.18 6.96
C THR A 41 -12.97 4.67 8.27
N GLN A 42 -13.71 4.83 9.36
CA GLN A 42 -13.41 4.29 10.67
C GLN A 42 -14.60 3.51 11.18
N SER A 43 -14.36 2.34 11.78
CA SER A 43 -15.39 1.56 12.46
C SER A 43 -15.69 2.10 13.88
N GLU A 44 -16.79 1.66 14.46
CA GLU A 44 -17.21 2.06 15.81
C GLU A 44 -16.16 1.75 16.90
N ASP A 45 -15.38 0.69 16.73
CA ASP A 45 -14.31 0.33 17.64
C ASP A 45 -13.01 1.13 17.44
N GLY A 46 -13.02 2.08 16.51
CA GLY A 46 -11.87 2.95 16.23
C GLY A 46 -10.86 2.38 15.22
N THR A 47 -11.07 1.20 14.64
CA THR A 47 -10.21 0.68 13.55
C THR A 47 -10.34 1.55 12.31
N MET A 48 -9.21 1.99 11.74
CA MET A 48 -9.16 2.87 10.57
C MET A 48 -8.88 2.06 9.31
N TYR A 49 -9.60 2.37 8.22
CA TYR A 49 -9.52 1.67 6.95
C TYR A 49 -9.02 2.59 5.84
N TYR A 50 -8.11 2.05 5.02
CA TYR A 50 -7.44 2.73 3.92
C TYR A 50 -7.45 1.86 2.68
N TYR A 51 -7.29 2.46 1.50
CA TYR A 51 -6.94 1.77 0.26
C TYR A 51 -5.72 2.42 -0.39
N ASP A 52 -4.93 1.65 -1.13
CA ASP A 52 -3.81 2.18 -1.90
C ASP A 52 -4.32 2.71 -3.24
N ALA A 53 -4.31 4.04 -3.39
CA ALA A 53 -4.84 4.72 -4.57
C ALA A 53 -4.01 4.47 -5.84
N THR A 54 -2.73 4.08 -5.70
CA THR A 54 -1.83 3.80 -6.82
C THR A 54 -1.99 2.38 -7.37
N ARG A 55 -2.65 1.49 -6.62
CA ARG A 55 -2.80 0.07 -6.94
C ARG A 55 -4.26 -0.36 -7.05
N VAL A 56 -5.13 0.54 -7.50
CA VAL A 56 -6.50 0.20 -7.90
C VAL A 56 -6.49 -0.16 -9.38
N THR A 57 -6.87 -1.39 -9.72
CA THR A 57 -6.89 -1.88 -11.10
C THR A 57 -8.27 -2.40 -11.48
N GLN A 58 -8.71 -2.11 -12.69
CA GLN A 58 -9.94 -2.70 -13.24
C GLN A 58 -9.61 -4.05 -13.88
N VAL A 59 -10.29 -5.11 -13.42
CA VAL A 59 -10.10 -6.49 -13.92
C VAL A 59 -11.02 -6.76 -15.11
N CYS A 60 -12.27 -6.33 -14.97
CA CYS A 60 -13.28 -6.34 -16.02
C CYS A 60 -14.32 -5.26 -15.71
N GLU A 61 -15.33 -5.09 -16.54
CA GLU A 61 -16.38 -4.11 -16.33
C GLU A 61 -17.04 -4.30 -14.95
N GLY A 62 -16.99 -3.23 -14.14
CA GLY A 62 -17.57 -3.22 -12.80
C GLY A 62 -16.79 -3.98 -11.72
N VAL A 63 -15.63 -4.58 -12.02
CA VAL A 63 -14.82 -5.31 -11.04
C VAL A 63 -13.45 -4.66 -10.90
N LEU A 64 -13.13 -4.27 -9.67
CA LEU A 64 -11.86 -3.66 -9.27
C LEU A 64 -11.05 -4.61 -8.39
N ARG A 65 -9.73 -4.50 -8.47
CA ARG A 65 -8.77 -5.06 -7.49
C ARG A 65 -8.01 -3.94 -6.84
N PHE A 66 -7.80 -4.05 -5.54
CA PHE A 66 -7.06 -3.06 -4.77
C PHE A 66 -6.43 -3.65 -3.51
N TRP A 67 -5.43 -2.97 -2.98
CA TRP A 67 -4.90 -3.25 -1.66
C TRP A 67 -5.63 -2.39 -0.63
N GLY A 68 -6.16 -3.03 0.40
CA GLY A 68 -6.75 -2.39 1.58
C GLY A 68 -5.86 -2.56 2.79
N LYS A 69 -5.92 -1.60 3.72
CA LYS A 69 -5.22 -1.64 5.00
C LYS A 69 -6.21 -1.31 6.12
N ALA A 70 -6.23 -2.14 7.15
CA ALA A 70 -6.94 -1.88 8.39
C ALA A 70 -5.91 -1.66 9.50
N LEU A 71 -5.84 -0.44 10.05
CA LEU A 71 -5.05 -0.14 11.23
C LEU A 71 -5.91 -0.44 12.45
N LEU A 72 -5.55 -1.47 13.20
CA LEU A 72 -6.37 -2.01 14.27
C LEU A 72 -6.42 -1.07 15.47
N SER A 73 -7.61 -0.87 16.01
CA SER A 73 -7.76 -0.26 17.33
C SER A 73 -7.26 -1.23 18.42
N PRO A 74 -6.92 -0.72 19.63
CA PRO A 74 -6.55 -1.59 20.74
C PRO A 74 -7.64 -2.62 21.09
N GLU A 75 -8.90 -2.27 20.88
CA GLU A 75 -10.04 -3.17 21.13
C GLU A 75 -10.14 -4.25 20.05
N ALA A 76 -9.95 -3.88 18.78
CA ALA A 76 -9.89 -4.86 17.69
C ALA A 76 -8.74 -5.84 17.89
N ALA A 77 -7.54 -5.36 18.19
CA ALA A 77 -6.38 -6.20 18.46
C ALA A 77 -6.65 -7.20 19.62
N LYS A 78 -7.26 -6.74 20.70
CA LYS A 78 -7.67 -7.64 21.81
C LYS A 78 -8.68 -8.70 21.39
N ARG A 79 -9.61 -8.38 20.46
CA ARG A 79 -10.55 -9.39 19.93
C ARG A 79 -9.84 -10.45 19.12
N PHE A 80 -8.87 -10.08 18.28
CA PHE A 80 -8.05 -11.04 17.54
C PHE A 80 -7.32 -12.00 18.47
N VAL A 81 -6.69 -11.51 19.55
CA VAL A 81 -6.00 -12.35 20.56
C VAL A 81 -6.97 -13.31 21.26
N LYS A 82 -8.25 -12.91 21.48
CA LYS A 82 -9.25 -13.81 22.06
C LYS A 82 -9.66 -14.93 21.12
N ILE A 83 -9.62 -14.69 19.81
CA ILE A 83 -9.93 -15.71 18.80
C ILE A 83 -8.77 -16.72 18.72
N ASP A 84 -7.54 -16.21 18.61
CA ASP A 84 -6.32 -17.02 18.58
C ASP A 84 -5.16 -16.22 19.23
N PRO A 85 -4.53 -16.75 20.30
CA PRO A 85 -3.38 -16.12 20.95
C PRO A 85 -2.19 -15.81 20.04
N LYS A 86 -2.07 -16.46 18.86
CA LYS A 86 -1.01 -16.16 17.87
C LYS A 86 -1.06 -14.71 17.40
N PHE A 87 -2.24 -14.06 17.42
CA PHE A 87 -2.42 -12.66 17.03
C PHE A 87 -1.97 -11.64 18.09
N THR A 88 -1.27 -12.11 19.14
CA THR A 88 -0.68 -11.19 20.12
C THR A 88 0.28 -10.23 19.43
N GLY A 89 0.03 -8.92 19.60
CA GLY A 89 0.85 -7.87 18.98
C GLY A 89 0.37 -7.44 17.59
N SER A 90 -0.77 -7.96 17.09
CA SER A 90 -1.39 -7.47 15.85
C SER A 90 -1.58 -5.96 15.88
N ASP A 91 -1.12 -5.29 14.83
CA ASP A 91 -1.17 -3.84 14.65
C ASP A 91 -2.01 -3.46 13.44
N HIS A 92 -1.75 -4.09 12.29
CA HIS A 92 -2.50 -3.81 11.09
C HIS A 92 -2.66 -5.04 10.19
N ILE A 93 -3.68 -4.99 9.35
CA ILE A 93 -3.97 -6.02 8.35
C ILE A 93 -3.89 -5.38 6.96
N ILE A 94 -3.17 -6.01 6.04
CA ILE A 94 -3.17 -5.67 4.62
C ILE A 94 -3.92 -6.77 3.88
N SER A 95 -4.84 -6.38 2.99
CA SER A 95 -5.63 -7.32 2.21
C SER A 95 -5.66 -6.94 0.74
N PHE A 96 -5.49 -7.93 -0.15
CA PHE A 96 -5.76 -7.79 -1.57
C PHE A 96 -7.18 -8.25 -1.84
N ILE A 97 -8.01 -7.38 -2.41
CA ILE A 97 -9.45 -7.55 -2.47
C ILE A 97 -9.94 -7.35 -3.91
N GLU A 98 -10.85 -8.21 -4.36
CA GLU A 98 -11.72 -7.92 -5.50
C GLU A 98 -13.05 -7.34 -5.01
N MET A 99 -13.56 -6.34 -5.73
CA MET A 99 -14.82 -5.68 -5.46
C MET A 99 -15.63 -5.56 -6.75
N ASN A 100 -16.82 -6.12 -6.76
CA ASN A 100 -17.79 -5.98 -7.84
C ASN A 100 -18.73 -4.81 -7.51
N CYS A 101 -18.51 -3.68 -8.17
CA CYS A 101 -19.27 -2.46 -7.99
C CYS A 101 -20.75 -2.60 -8.41
N THR A 102 -21.01 -3.39 -9.43
CA THR A 102 -22.36 -3.58 -9.99
C THR A 102 -23.21 -4.46 -9.09
N GLU A 103 -22.64 -5.58 -8.63
CA GLU A 103 -23.35 -6.53 -7.77
C GLU A 103 -23.25 -6.21 -6.27
N ARG A 104 -22.45 -5.19 -5.90
CA ARG A 104 -22.15 -4.82 -4.52
C ARG A 104 -21.63 -6.01 -3.70
N LYS A 105 -20.64 -6.71 -4.26
CA LYS A 105 -19.98 -7.87 -3.65
C LYS A 105 -18.48 -7.62 -3.54
N ARG A 106 -17.85 -8.29 -2.60
CA ARG A 106 -16.41 -8.32 -2.44
C ARG A 106 -15.90 -9.72 -2.18
N ARG A 107 -14.63 -9.98 -2.43
CA ARG A 107 -13.93 -11.17 -1.94
C ARG A 107 -12.47 -10.86 -1.63
N PRO A 108 -11.91 -11.38 -0.53
CA PRO A 108 -10.48 -11.29 -0.27
C PRO A 108 -9.75 -12.32 -1.13
N LEU A 109 -8.58 -11.92 -1.67
CA LEU A 109 -7.68 -12.82 -2.38
C LEU A 109 -6.41 -13.08 -1.58
N TRP A 110 -6.05 -12.12 -0.71
CA TRP A 110 -4.87 -12.24 0.14
C TRP A 110 -5.07 -11.43 1.42
N ILE A 111 -4.69 -11.99 2.56
CA ILE A 111 -4.80 -11.35 3.87
C ILE A 111 -3.48 -11.56 4.62
N ILE A 112 -2.87 -10.49 5.06
CA ILE A 112 -1.63 -10.51 5.83
C ILE A 112 -1.84 -9.71 7.11
N ASN A 113 -1.62 -10.32 8.26
CA ASN A 113 -1.65 -9.66 9.56
C ASN A 113 -0.22 -9.35 10.01
N PHE A 114 0.03 -8.12 10.40
CA PHE A 114 1.34 -7.63 10.82
C PHE A 114 1.35 -7.18 12.27
N ASP A 115 2.51 -7.33 12.91
CA ASP A 115 2.81 -6.66 14.17
C ASP A 115 3.25 -5.20 13.95
N LYS A 116 3.45 -4.47 15.04
CA LYS A 116 3.91 -3.06 15.03
C LYS A 116 5.31 -2.85 14.43
N ASN A 117 6.11 -3.90 14.26
CA ASN A 117 7.44 -3.85 13.66
C ASN A 117 7.41 -4.19 12.16
N GLY A 118 6.20 -4.45 11.60
CA GLY A 118 6.01 -4.85 10.22
C GLY A 118 6.35 -6.33 9.95
N VAL A 119 6.41 -7.16 11.00
CA VAL A 119 6.60 -8.60 10.86
C VAL A 119 5.25 -9.28 10.65
N ALA A 120 5.12 -10.10 9.60
CA ALA A 120 3.90 -10.83 9.34
C ALA A 120 3.67 -11.92 10.41
N ILE A 121 2.55 -11.82 11.12
CA ILE A 121 2.08 -12.81 12.09
C ILE A 121 1.35 -13.95 11.36
N GLU A 122 0.58 -13.59 10.34
CA GLU A 122 -0.14 -14.54 9.50
C GLU A 122 -0.18 -14.05 8.06
N ASN A 123 -0.16 -15.00 7.12
CA ASN A 123 -0.20 -14.74 5.70
C ASN A 123 -1.07 -15.81 5.02
N ILE A 124 -2.25 -15.41 4.52
CA ILE A 124 -3.24 -16.28 3.90
C ILE A 124 -3.45 -15.82 2.47
N GLU A 125 -3.02 -16.61 1.50
CA GLU A 125 -3.34 -16.45 0.10
C GLU A 125 -4.50 -17.39 -0.25
N LEU A 126 -5.56 -16.84 -0.85
CA LEU A 126 -6.76 -17.58 -1.24
C LEU A 126 -6.79 -17.73 -2.76
N THR A 127 -6.97 -18.94 -3.23
CA THR A 127 -7.27 -19.16 -4.64
C THR A 127 -8.66 -18.63 -5.01
N LEU A 128 -8.92 -18.38 -6.27
CA LEU A 128 -10.23 -17.89 -6.70
C LEU A 128 -11.38 -18.87 -6.39
N SER A 129 -11.06 -20.16 -6.23
CA SER A 129 -12.02 -21.20 -5.83
C SER A 129 -12.29 -21.25 -4.32
N GLU A 130 -11.36 -20.78 -3.52
CA GLU A 130 -11.48 -20.72 -2.06
C GLU A 130 -12.07 -19.39 -1.58
N SER A 131 -11.95 -18.36 -2.40
CA SER A 131 -12.45 -17.02 -2.09
C SER A 131 -13.87 -16.83 -2.62
N GLU A 132 -14.84 -16.85 -1.71
CA GLU A 132 -16.24 -16.66 -2.04
C GLU A 132 -16.62 -15.18 -2.11
N TRP A 133 -17.57 -14.86 -3.00
CA TRP A 133 -18.14 -13.53 -3.08
C TRP A 133 -19.12 -13.28 -1.94
N GLU A 134 -18.87 -12.27 -1.15
CA GLU A 134 -19.70 -11.80 -0.05
C GLU A 134 -20.45 -10.53 -0.46
N PHE A 135 -21.73 -10.41 -0.08
CA PHE A 135 -22.47 -9.17 -0.24
C PHE A 135 -21.93 -8.07 0.68
N VAL A 136 -21.79 -6.88 0.15
CA VAL A 136 -21.49 -5.68 0.93
C VAL A 136 -22.78 -5.22 1.62
N LEU A 137 -22.80 -5.32 2.94
CA LEU A 137 -23.98 -4.98 3.74
C LEU A 137 -24.14 -3.46 3.89
N PRO A 138 -25.37 -2.93 3.81
CA PRO A 138 -25.64 -1.51 4.09
C PRO A 138 -25.18 -1.11 5.51
N GLY A 139 -24.60 0.11 5.63
CA GLY A 139 -24.08 0.63 6.90
C GLY A 139 -22.75 0.01 7.35
N SER A 140 -22.15 -0.88 6.54
CA SER A 140 -20.88 -1.51 6.87
C SER A 140 -19.66 -0.67 6.44
N VAL A 141 -18.50 -0.96 7.05
CA VAL A 141 -17.20 -0.45 6.62
C VAL A 141 -16.96 -0.74 5.13
N GLN A 142 -17.35 -1.93 4.69
CA GLN A 142 -17.18 -2.37 3.30
C GLN A 142 -18.02 -1.54 2.31
N GLU A 143 -19.19 -1.05 2.73
CA GLU A 143 -19.98 -0.13 1.91
C GLU A 143 -19.26 1.21 1.70
N ASN A 144 -18.69 1.77 2.76
CA ASN A 144 -17.91 3.00 2.65
C ASN A 144 -16.70 2.83 1.70
N ILE A 145 -16.03 1.68 1.73
CA ILE A 145 -14.93 1.36 0.83
C ILE A 145 -15.45 1.21 -0.61
N LEU A 146 -16.56 0.52 -0.81
CA LEU A 146 -17.20 0.35 -2.12
C LEU A 146 -17.56 1.71 -2.72
N ASP A 147 -18.19 2.58 -1.95
CA ASP A 147 -18.59 3.92 -2.40
C ASP A 147 -17.36 4.78 -2.75
N ALA A 148 -16.29 4.70 -1.94
CA ALA A 148 -15.06 5.43 -2.21
C ALA A 148 -14.37 5.01 -3.53
N LEU A 149 -14.45 3.72 -3.89
CA LEU A 149 -13.78 3.17 -5.07
C LEU A 149 -14.67 3.18 -6.31
N CYS A 150 -15.94 2.80 -6.16
CA CYS A 150 -16.84 2.57 -7.31
C CYS A 150 -17.48 3.85 -7.87
N VAL A 151 -17.58 4.93 -7.09
CA VAL A 151 -18.12 6.20 -7.58
C VAL A 151 -17.11 6.95 -8.43
N LYS A 152 -15.81 6.80 -8.19
CA LYS A 152 -14.75 7.46 -8.97
C LYS A 152 -14.61 6.93 -10.40
N GLY A 153 -15.12 5.74 -10.71
CA GLY A 153 -15.08 5.14 -12.05
C GLY A 153 -16.17 5.66 -13.02
N LYS A 154 -17.03 6.59 -12.60
CA LYS A 154 -18.11 7.16 -13.44
C LYS A 154 -17.85 8.58 -13.97
N SER A 155 -16.68 9.15 -13.72
CA SER A 155 -16.31 10.49 -14.17
C SER A 155 -15.17 10.45 -15.20
N GLU A 156 -15.43 9.83 -16.36
CA GLU A 156 -14.75 10.11 -17.64
C GLU A 156 -15.76 9.98 -18.77
#